data_27d81c28be0c80cca394e3c06fe33e37
#
_entry.id   27d81c28be0c80cca394e3c06fe33e37
#
_cell.length_a   1.000
_cell.length_b   1.000
_cell.length_c   1.000
_cell.angle_alpha   90.00
_cell.angle_beta   90.00
_cell.angle_gamma   90.00
#
_symmetry.space_group_name_H-M   'P 1'
#
loop_
_entity.id
_entity.type
_entity.pdbx_description
1 polymer ?
#
loop_
_entity_poly.entity_id
_entity_poly.type
_entity_poly.pdbx_seq_one_letter_code
_entity_poly.pdbx_strand_id
1 'polypeptide(L)'
;IFGVRALLVTAVSVVACVAFEWLYCKLLKKANLISDLSAVVTGISVNLEYVKVKYNTLINSDIVVREFTLTARNRQYSAFLLFIDGMVDSTLVNDNILEALMLRNRANIFDGNQNQVISEAKTNNITVRKVKKFDLDTYISDCLLPQNSVKKINSFKDAFDGVNVGDCLLFVDTLEIAYDIDVKGFKQRSVESPNNEVIIKGPQEGFVENIRTNTSLLRRIINNENLIIESVEVGSLSKTQCCICYMQDIANTDLVAEVKYRVSNLKIDALLSSGELQQLIEDKNNYTIPQIISTERPDKAAKHLYSGKVVVIVNGNPYVLIMPATLTDFIASPEDSNLKFQFANFSKFLRLISIFITFLLPGLYVAISDFHQELLPTELLFSVIASRENVPFPIIFEILLMEISFELIREAGLRVPSPIGPTIGIVGALVLGQAAVSANIVSPILIIVVAITGIASFAIPDFYFGYHLRILRFGFILLGYIAGFFGIAVGLCIYVTILCSIKSFGVPFMAPYSPITNINESGFFLDPMWKREKRPDYLNTKRQNSQSHISRTWKYK
;
A
#
# COMPACT_ATOMS: atom_id res chain seq x y z
N ILE A 1 -29.06 -48.38 -37.29
CA ILE A 1 -29.25 -46.90 -37.36
C ILE A 1 -28.70 -46.20 -36.12
N PHE A 2 -28.85 -46.76 -34.89
CA PHE A 2 -28.33 -46.13 -33.64
C PHE A 2 -26.79 -46.13 -33.56
N GLY A 3 -26.09 -47.15 -34.04
CA GLY A 3 -24.64 -47.24 -34.01
C GLY A 3 -23.93 -46.25 -34.93
N VAL A 4 -24.50 -45.92 -36.10
CA VAL A 4 -23.93 -44.95 -37.05
C VAL A 4 -24.08 -43.49 -36.52
N ARG A 5 -25.17 -43.18 -35.84
CA ARG A 5 -25.35 -41.87 -35.21
C ARG A 5 -24.39 -41.64 -34.02
N ALA A 6 -24.14 -42.66 -33.20
CA ALA A 6 -23.17 -42.59 -32.13
C ALA A 6 -21.74 -42.39 -32.66
N LEU A 7 -21.35 -43.07 -33.73
CA LEU A 7 -20.05 -42.90 -34.40
C LEU A 7 -19.89 -41.51 -35.03
N LEU A 8 -20.95 -40.95 -35.59
CA LEU A 8 -20.92 -39.58 -36.15
C LEU A 8 -20.78 -38.51 -35.05
N VAL A 9 -21.45 -38.66 -33.91
CA VAL A 9 -21.34 -37.71 -32.77
C VAL A 9 -19.95 -37.79 -32.15
N THR A 10 -19.37 -38.97 -31.98
CA THR A 10 -18.00 -39.11 -31.47
C THR A 10 -16.96 -38.56 -32.47
N ALA A 11 -17.13 -38.77 -33.76
CA ALA A 11 -16.23 -38.20 -34.78
C ALA A 11 -16.28 -36.67 -34.80
N VAL A 12 -17.48 -36.06 -34.69
CA VAL A 12 -17.65 -34.61 -34.61
C VAL A 12 -17.05 -34.04 -33.35
N SER A 13 -17.20 -34.70 -32.20
CA SER A 13 -16.60 -34.24 -30.94
C SER A 13 -15.07 -34.32 -30.96
N VAL A 14 -14.50 -35.36 -31.55
CA VAL A 14 -13.04 -35.48 -31.70
C VAL A 14 -12.49 -34.41 -32.64
N VAL A 15 -13.15 -34.13 -33.78
CA VAL A 15 -12.75 -33.06 -34.70
C VAL A 15 -12.87 -31.68 -34.01
N ALA A 16 -13.91 -31.45 -33.22
CA ALA A 16 -14.07 -30.20 -32.47
C ALA A 16 -12.98 -30.03 -31.38
N CYS A 17 -12.61 -31.11 -30.66
CA CYS A 17 -11.51 -31.09 -29.70
C CYS A 17 -10.16 -30.81 -30.37
N VAL A 18 -9.87 -31.47 -31.49
CA VAL A 18 -8.61 -31.26 -32.23
C VAL A 18 -8.54 -29.84 -32.81
N ALA A 19 -9.66 -29.33 -33.35
CA ALA A 19 -9.75 -27.94 -33.81
C ALA A 19 -9.56 -26.93 -32.66
N PHE A 20 -10.14 -27.23 -31.50
CA PHE A 20 -9.98 -26.40 -30.31
C PHE A 20 -8.53 -26.43 -29.79
N GLU A 21 -7.89 -27.60 -29.70
CA GLU A 21 -6.47 -27.71 -29.33
C GLU A 21 -5.56 -27.02 -30.36
N TRP A 22 -5.85 -27.15 -31.64
CA TRP A 22 -5.07 -26.44 -32.66
C TRP A 22 -5.23 -24.92 -32.56
N LEU A 23 -6.45 -24.43 -32.35
CA LEU A 23 -6.73 -23.01 -32.12
C LEU A 23 -6.07 -22.51 -30.85
N TYR A 24 -6.16 -23.29 -29.76
CA TYR A 24 -5.53 -23.01 -28.48
C TYR A 24 -4.00 -22.99 -28.57
N CYS A 25 -3.39 -23.97 -29.25
CA CYS A 25 -1.95 -23.95 -29.53
C CYS A 25 -1.52 -22.78 -30.40
N LYS A 26 -2.35 -22.37 -31.38
CA LYS A 26 -2.08 -21.23 -32.24
C LYS A 26 -2.18 -19.91 -31.47
N LEU A 27 -3.16 -19.79 -30.55
CA LEU A 27 -3.30 -18.65 -29.64
C LEU A 27 -2.16 -18.60 -28.62
N LEU A 28 -1.76 -19.74 -28.05
CA LEU A 28 -0.60 -19.85 -27.15
C LEU A 28 0.72 -19.51 -27.87
N LYS A 29 0.92 -19.98 -29.09
CA LYS A 29 2.10 -19.59 -29.89
C LYS A 29 2.10 -18.10 -30.21
N LYS A 30 0.93 -17.50 -30.51
CA LYS A 30 0.80 -16.06 -30.73
C LYS A 30 1.05 -15.27 -29.43
N ALA A 31 0.53 -15.75 -28.32
CA ALA A 31 0.77 -15.15 -27.00
C ALA A 31 2.25 -15.24 -26.58
N ASN A 32 2.91 -16.39 -26.80
CA ASN A 32 4.35 -16.54 -26.49
C ASN A 32 5.26 -15.72 -27.43
N LEU A 33 4.85 -15.50 -28.69
CA LEU A 33 5.57 -14.61 -29.62
C LEU A 33 5.42 -13.13 -29.23
N ILE A 34 4.30 -12.76 -28.60
CA ILE A 34 4.03 -11.40 -28.12
C ILE A 34 4.69 -11.16 -26.77
N SER A 35 4.92 -12.20 -25.94
CA SER A 35 5.50 -12.04 -24.60
C SER A 35 6.98 -11.62 -24.56
N ASP A 36 7.74 -11.76 -25.66
CA ASP A 36 9.20 -11.58 -25.72
C ASP A 36 9.67 -10.51 -26.73
N LEU A 37 8.80 -9.57 -27.12
CA LEU A 37 9.21 -8.47 -27.99
C LEU A 37 10.17 -7.53 -27.24
N SER A 38 11.42 -7.50 -27.68
CA SER A 38 12.44 -6.60 -27.12
C SER A 38 12.48 -5.24 -27.83
N ALA A 39 12.07 -5.16 -29.11
CA ALA A 39 12.13 -3.94 -29.91
C ALA A 39 10.75 -3.57 -30.50
N VAL A 40 10.56 -2.27 -30.75
CA VAL A 40 9.38 -1.72 -31.42
C VAL A 40 9.35 -2.19 -32.88
N VAL A 41 8.19 -2.62 -33.36
CA VAL A 41 7.99 -3.19 -34.71
C VAL A 41 7.17 -2.21 -35.56
N THR A 42 7.35 -2.24 -36.88
CA THR A 42 6.60 -1.39 -37.85
C THR A 42 5.08 -1.55 -37.79
N GLY A 43 4.58 -2.71 -37.38
CA GLY A 43 3.14 -3.00 -37.29
C GLY A 43 2.52 -2.49 -36.00
N ILE A 44 1.75 -1.42 -36.08
CA ILE A 44 1.15 -0.78 -34.90
C ILE A 44 0.22 -1.72 -34.11
N SER A 45 -0.51 -2.61 -34.78
CA SER A 45 -1.40 -3.58 -34.12
C SER A 45 -0.65 -4.56 -33.21
N VAL A 46 0.58 -4.94 -33.59
CA VAL A 46 1.44 -5.82 -32.79
C VAL A 46 1.95 -5.09 -31.56
N ASN A 47 2.42 -3.86 -31.72
CA ASN A 47 2.88 -3.02 -30.63
C ASN A 47 1.74 -2.74 -29.63
N LEU A 48 0.54 -2.45 -30.14
CA LEU A 48 -0.65 -2.19 -29.32
C LEU A 48 -1.06 -3.42 -28.51
N GLU A 49 -1.10 -4.60 -29.15
CA GLU A 49 -1.44 -5.86 -28.48
C GLU A 49 -0.40 -6.20 -27.40
N TYR A 50 0.89 -6.01 -27.70
CA TYR A 50 1.98 -6.22 -26.74
C TYR A 50 1.85 -5.31 -25.52
N VAL A 51 1.62 -4.01 -25.73
CA VAL A 51 1.42 -3.03 -24.65
C VAL A 51 0.19 -3.39 -23.81
N LYS A 52 -0.94 -3.74 -24.45
CA LYS A 52 -2.18 -4.15 -23.76
C LYS A 52 -1.97 -5.38 -22.88
N VAL A 53 -1.20 -6.35 -23.34
CA VAL A 53 -0.87 -7.57 -22.56
C VAL A 53 0.08 -7.25 -21.42
N LYS A 54 1.13 -6.47 -21.68
CA LYS A 54 2.18 -6.17 -20.69
C LYS A 54 1.68 -5.36 -19.51
N TYR A 55 0.85 -4.35 -19.77
CA TYR A 55 0.25 -3.52 -18.74
C TYR A 55 -1.11 -4.04 -18.23
N ASN A 56 -1.60 -5.15 -18.74
CA ASN A 56 -2.94 -5.67 -18.43
C ASN A 56 -4.02 -4.57 -18.47
N THR A 57 -4.08 -3.83 -19.57
CA THR A 57 -4.96 -2.65 -19.69
C THR A 57 -6.45 -2.95 -19.50
N LEU A 58 -6.86 -4.20 -19.56
CA LEU A 58 -8.24 -4.63 -19.24
C LEU A 58 -8.55 -4.59 -17.75
N ILE A 59 -7.53 -4.72 -16.90
CA ILE A 59 -7.67 -4.77 -15.44
C ILE A 59 -7.14 -3.49 -14.80
N ASN A 60 -6.05 -2.95 -15.34
CA ASN A 60 -5.38 -1.75 -14.84
C ASN A 60 -6.19 -0.50 -15.21
N SER A 61 -6.79 0.14 -14.22
CA SER A 61 -7.69 1.28 -14.42
C SER A 61 -6.98 2.62 -14.65
N ASP A 62 -5.70 2.71 -14.31
CA ASP A 62 -4.89 3.93 -14.43
C ASP A 62 -4.04 3.99 -15.71
N ILE A 63 -4.02 2.92 -16.51
CA ILE A 63 -3.30 2.88 -17.79
C ILE A 63 -4.21 3.33 -18.90
N VAL A 64 -3.84 4.40 -19.57
CA VAL A 64 -4.59 4.95 -20.71
C VAL A 64 -3.88 4.61 -22.01
N VAL A 65 -4.59 3.91 -22.89
CA VAL A 65 -4.19 3.67 -24.27
C VAL A 65 -5.18 4.37 -25.17
N ARG A 66 -4.75 5.45 -25.83
CA ARG A 66 -5.61 6.22 -26.73
C ARG A 66 -5.20 6.02 -28.18
N GLU A 67 -6.04 5.34 -28.93
CA GLU A 67 -5.89 5.12 -30.37
C GLU A 67 -6.45 6.33 -31.15
N PHE A 68 -5.73 6.80 -32.17
CA PHE A 68 -6.14 7.89 -33.05
C PHE A 68 -5.45 7.81 -34.41
N THR A 69 -5.84 8.70 -35.34
CA THR A 69 -5.26 8.73 -36.69
C THR A 69 -4.55 10.06 -36.89
N LEU A 70 -3.30 10.01 -37.28
CA LEU A 70 -2.44 11.12 -37.62
C LEU A 70 -2.44 11.30 -39.16
N THR A 71 -2.57 12.52 -39.66
CA THR A 71 -2.50 12.84 -41.08
C THR A 71 -1.20 13.56 -41.41
N ALA A 72 -0.38 13.01 -42.27
CA ALA A 72 0.84 13.64 -42.75
C ALA A 72 0.91 13.58 -44.30
N ARG A 73 1.04 14.73 -44.97
CA ARG A 73 1.06 14.87 -46.44
C ARG A 73 0.00 14.03 -47.16
N ASN A 74 -1.28 14.20 -46.81
CA ASN A 74 -2.42 13.47 -47.38
C ASN A 74 -2.43 11.94 -47.19
N ARG A 75 -1.60 11.41 -46.31
CA ARG A 75 -1.63 10.02 -45.87
C ARG A 75 -2.07 9.94 -44.43
N GLN A 76 -2.90 8.96 -44.12
CA GLN A 76 -3.34 8.68 -42.76
C GLN A 76 -2.49 7.56 -42.19
N TYR A 77 -2.02 7.76 -40.95
CA TYR A 77 -1.24 6.80 -40.18
C TYR A 77 -1.97 6.54 -38.87
N SER A 78 -2.16 5.26 -38.55
CA SER A 78 -2.68 4.90 -37.23
C SER A 78 -1.62 5.19 -36.16
N ALA A 79 -2.05 5.71 -35.03
CA ALA A 79 -1.16 6.01 -33.92
C ALA A 79 -1.87 5.71 -32.61
N PHE A 80 -1.11 5.42 -31.56
CA PHE A 80 -1.65 5.38 -30.21
C PHE A 80 -0.70 6.01 -29.19
N LEU A 81 -1.29 6.58 -28.14
CA LEU A 81 -0.61 7.08 -26.96
C LEU A 81 -0.76 6.08 -25.82
N LEU A 82 0.32 5.95 -25.05
CA LEU A 82 0.34 5.18 -23.80
C LEU A 82 0.86 6.09 -22.69
N PHE A 83 0.09 6.23 -21.61
CA PHE A 83 0.49 6.97 -20.43
C PHE A 83 -0.27 6.49 -19.18
N ILE A 84 0.23 6.88 -18.00
CA ILE A 84 -0.40 6.58 -16.72
C ILE A 84 -1.20 7.81 -16.25
N ASP A 85 -2.51 7.64 -16.06
CA ASP A 85 -3.38 8.70 -15.57
C ASP A 85 -3.00 9.11 -14.13
N GLY A 86 -2.89 10.42 -13.90
CA GLY A 86 -2.42 10.98 -12.63
C GLY A 86 -0.91 11.18 -12.51
N MET A 87 -0.10 10.61 -13.41
CA MET A 87 1.34 10.87 -13.50
C MET A 87 1.69 11.90 -14.56
N VAL A 88 0.84 12.09 -15.55
CA VAL A 88 0.98 13.07 -16.64
C VAL A 88 0.12 14.30 -16.39
N ASP A 89 0.54 15.45 -16.92
CA ASP A 89 -0.32 16.62 -17.02
C ASP A 89 -1.26 16.47 -18.22
N SER A 90 -2.54 16.25 -17.92
CA SER A 90 -3.57 16.04 -18.94
C SER A 90 -3.72 17.24 -19.89
N THR A 91 -3.42 18.47 -19.44
CA THR A 91 -3.48 19.66 -20.27
C THR A 91 -2.35 19.63 -21.29
N LEU A 92 -1.13 19.29 -20.87
CA LEU A 92 0.00 19.14 -21.79
C LEU A 92 -0.22 18.02 -22.81
N VAL A 93 -0.79 16.90 -22.39
CA VAL A 93 -1.12 15.79 -23.31
C VAL A 93 -2.17 16.23 -24.34
N ASN A 94 -3.22 16.92 -23.92
CA ASN A 94 -4.28 17.36 -24.82
C ASN A 94 -3.80 18.46 -25.77
N ASP A 95 -3.21 19.53 -25.26
CA ASP A 95 -2.89 20.72 -26.03
C ASP A 95 -1.61 20.55 -26.88
N ASN A 96 -0.59 19.91 -26.33
CA ASN A 96 0.71 19.81 -27.00
C ASN A 96 0.89 18.52 -27.82
N ILE A 97 0.17 17.45 -27.48
CA ILE A 97 0.29 16.19 -28.22
C ILE A 97 -0.93 15.95 -29.08
N LEU A 98 -2.12 15.80 -28.48
CA LEU A 98 -3.31 15.43 -29.23
C LEU A 98 -3.77 16.53 -30.18
N GLU A 99 -3.82 17.78 -29.73
CA GLU A 99 -4.19 18.90 -30.60
C GLU A 99 -3.18 19.08 -31.74
N ALA A 100 -1.89 19.02 -31.44
CA ALA A 100 -0.84 19.15 -32.44
C ALA A 100 -0.89 18.03 -33.51
N LEU A 101 -1.14 16.78 -33.10
CA LEU A 101 -1.18 15.63 -33.99
C LEU A 101 -2.51 15.48 -34.75
N MET A 102 -3.62 15.87 -34.16
CA MET A 102 -4.96 15.66 -34.72
C MET A 102 -5.53 16.89 -35.43
N LEU A 103 -5.35 18.10 -34.90
CA LEU A 103 -6.01 19.33 -35.39
C LEU A 103 -5.08 20.19 -36.26
N ARG A 104 -3.87 20.48 -35.82
CA ARG A 104 -2.93 21.37 -36.56
C ARG A 104 -2.51 20.77 -37.90
N ASN A 105 -2.58 19.44 -38.01
CA ASN A 105 -2.22 18.77 -39.26
C ASN A 105 -3.29 18.90 -40.37
N ARG A 106 -4.50 19.34 -40.06
CA ARG A 106 -5.55 19.65 -41.05
C ARG A 106 -5.36 21.01 -41.73
N ALA A 107 -4.59 21.92 -41.14
CA ALA A 107 -4.36 23.26 -41.68
C ALA A 107 -3.34 23.27 -42.84
N ASN A 108 -2.53 22.24 -43.00
CA ASN A 108 -1.53 22.15 -44.09
C ASN A 108 -2.09 21.59 -45.40
N ILE A 109 -3.40 21.51 -45.58
CA ILE A 109 -4.03 21.22 -46.88
C ILE A 109 -3.86 22.36 -47.90
N PHE A 110 -3.29 23.51 -47.49
CA PHE A 110 -3.04 24.68 -48.34
C PHE A 110 -1.68 24.71 -49.06
N ASP A 111 -1.06 23.56 -49.31
CA ASP A 111 0.15 23.51 -50.15
C ASP A 111 -0.17 23.51 -51.68
N GLY A 112 -1.20 24.28 -52.08
CA GLY A 112 -1.41 24.60 -53.48
C GLY A 112 -0.37 25.57 -54.07
N ASN A 113 0.43 26.24 -53.23
CA ASN A 113 1.33 27.34 -53.70
C ASN A 113 2.84 27.03 -53.68
N GLN A 114 3.26 25.78 -53.43
CA GLN A 114 4.69 25.46 -53.50
C GLN A 114 5.30 25.68 -54.89
N ASN A 115 4.53 25.58 -55.96
CA ASN A 115 5.00 25.87 -57.29
C ASN A 115 5.24 27.37 -57.54
N GLN A 116 4.55 28.27 -56.84
CA GLN A 116 4.79 29.72 -56.96
C GLN A 116 6.01 30.13 -56.16
N VAL A 117 6.22 29.62 -54.94
CA VAL A 117 7.40 29.91 -54.12
C VAL A 117 8.67 29.36 -54.78
N ILE A 118 8.63 28.22 -55.42
CA ILE A 118 9.75 27.66 -56.17
C ILE A 118 10.05 28.47 -57.43
N SER A 119 9.05 29.05 -58.10
CA SER A 119 9.26 29.91 -59.26
C SER A 119 9.86 31.27 -58.89
N GLU A 120 9.44 31.88 -57.78
CA GLU A 120 10.00 33.11 -57.25
C GLU A 120 11.44 32.93 -56.71
N ALA A 121 11.74 31.79 -56.05
CA ALA A 121 13.08 31.47 -55.58
C ALA A 121 14.09 31.21 -56.73
N LYS A 122 13.64 30.74 -57.88
CA LYS A 122 14.50 30.58 -59.06
C LYS A 122 14.90 31.91 -59.71
N THR A 123 14.12 32.97 -59.55
CA THR A 123 14.39 34.29 -60.08
C THR A 123 15.44 35.08 -59.25
N ASN A 124 15.64 34.72 -57.98
CA ASN A 124 16.49 35.45 -57.03
C ASN A 124 17.85 34.80 -56.73
N ASN A 125 18.33 33.85 -57.55
CA ASN A 125 19.62 33.16 -57.35
C ASN A 125 19.87 32.59 -55.93
N ILE A 126 18.82 32.27 -55.20
CA ILE A 126 18.93 31.62 -53.91
C ILE A 126 19.13 30.11 -54.17
N THR A 127 20.28 29.60 -53.78
CA THR A 127 20.56 28.16 -53.81
C THR A 127 19.56 27.42 -52.92
N VAL A 128 18.50 26.90 -53.54
CA VAL A 128 17.52 26.05 -52.85
C VAL A 128 18.25 24.79 -52.37
N ARG A 129 18.45 24.65 -51.09
CA ARG A 129 18.91 23.38 -50.49
C ARG A 129 18.00 22.27 -51.00
N LYS A 130 18.58 21.20 -51.55
CA LYS A 130 17.85 19.99 -51.99
C LYS A 130 16.84 19.62 -50.91
N VAL A 131 15.57 19.67 -51.26
CA VAL A 131 14.49 19.22 -50.35
C VAL A 131 14.80 17.77 -49.94
N LYS A 132 15.14 17.54 -48.68
CA LYS A 132 15.35 16.20 -48.15
C LYS A 132 14.11 15.37 -48.48
N LYS A 133 14.31 14.10 -48.89
CA LYS A 133 13.21 13.11 -49.00
C LYS A 133 12.35 13.20 -47.75
N PHE A 134 11.02 13.24 -47.89
CA PHE A 134 10.10 13.28 -46.74
C PHE A 134 10.37 12.06 -45.84
N ASP A 135 10.73 12.33 -44.64
CA ASP A 135 10.90 11.34 -43.60
C ASP A 135 9.84 11.59 -42.51
N LEU A 136 8.97 10.61 -42.29
CA LEU A 136 7.88 10.71 -41.33
C LEU A 136 8.41 10.90 -39.91
N ASP A 137 9.52 10.25 -39.56
CA ASP A 137 10.17 10.34 -38.27
C ASP A 137 10.62 11.80 -37.98
N THR A 138 11.37 12.38 -38.89
CA THR A 138 11.83 13.78 -38.76
C THR A 138 10.65 14.76 -38.75
N TYR A 139 9.59 14.49 -39.49
CA TYR A 139 8.41 15.35 -39.53
C TYR A 139 7.65 15.35 -38.19
N ILE A 140 7.51 14.19 -37.55
CA ILE A 140 6.84 14.08 -36.24
C ILE A 140 7.67 14.75 -35.15
N SER A 141 8.97 14.43 -35.07
CA SER A 141 9.84 14.94 -34.00
C SER A 141 10.08 16.45 -34.09
N ASP A 142 10.27 16.97 -35.31
CA ASP A 142 10.75 18.36 -35.52
C ASP A 142 9.62 19.35 -35.82
N CYS A 143 8.47 18.87 -36.33
CA CYS A 143 7.39 19.73 -36.77
C CYS A 143 6.08 19.58 -35.99
N LEU A 144 5.79 18.41 -35.43
CA LEU A 144 4.48 18.15 -34.83
C LEU A 144 4.49 18.12 -33.31
N LEU A 145 5.61 17.80 -32.68
CA LEU A 145 5.71 17.73 -31.24
C LEU A 145 6.40 18.99 -30.69
N PRO A 146 5.66 19.94 -30.08
CA PRO A 146 6.21 21.19 -29.55
C PRO A 146 6.87 21.02 -28.17
N GLN A 147 7.05 19.82 -27.68
CA GLN A 147 7.66 19.54 -26.38
C GLN A 147 9.18 19.69 -26.40
N ASN A 148 9.75 20.20 -25.29
CA ASN A 148 11.20 20.44 -25.15
C ASN A 148 12.01 19.14 -25.13
N SER A 149 11.45 18.04 -24.64
CA SER A 149 12.12 16.76 -24.51
C SER A 149 11.31 15.67 -25.20
N VAL A 150 11.77 15.27 -26.37
CA VAL A 150 11.24 14.11 -27.12
C VAL A 150 12.40 13.18 -27.42
N LYS A 151 12.36 11.97 -26.88
CA LYS A 151 13.37 10.95 -27.10
C LYS A 151 12.83 9.88 -28.05
N LYS A 152 13.67 9.42 -28.96
CA LYS A 152 13.35 8.27 -29.85
C LYS A 152 13.83 6.99 -29.20
N ILE A 153 12.96 6.03 -29.06
CA ILE A 153 13.21 4.76 -28.37
C ILE A 153 12.87 3.62 -29.32
N ASN A 154 13.77 2.66 -29.43
CA ASN A 154 13.58 1.45 -30.23
C ASN A 154 13.29 0.21 -29.36
N SER A 155 13.57 0.29 -28.04
CA SER A 155 13.40 -0.81 -27.09
C SER A 155 12.13 -0.62 -26.27
N PHE A 156 11.33 -1.69 -26.12
CA PHE A 156 10.18 -1.64 -25.22
C PHE A 156 10.55 -1.47 -23.76
N LYS A 157 11.74 -1.95 -23.36
CA LYS A 157 12.20 -1.77 -21.99
C LYS A 157 12.37 -0.29 -21.65
N ASP A 158 13.10 0.44 -22.47
CA ASP A 158 13.32 1.87 -22.27
C ASP A 158 12.00 2.65 -22.38
N ALA A 159 11.10 2.22 -23.27
CA ALA A 159 9.77 2.78 -23.41
C ALA A 159 8.94 2.64 -22.12
N PHE A 160 8.92 1.46 -21.54
CA PHE A 160 8.18 1.21 -20.29
C PHE A 160 8.82 1.92 -19.08
N ASP A 161 10.14 2.01 -19.04
CA ASP A 161 10.84 2.79 -18.03
C ASP A 161 10.42 4.29 -18.08
N GLY A 162 10.24 4.86 -19.27
CA GLY A 162 9.71 6.23 -19.45
C GLY A 162 8.28 6.37 -18.93
N VAL A 163 7.36 5.50 -19.34
CA VAL A 163 5.94 5.53 -18.87
C VAL A 163 5.85 5.40 -17.35
N ASN A 164 6.62 4.49 -16.77
CA ASN A 164 6.61 4.26 -15.33
C ASN A 164 7.12 5.46 -14.52
N VAL A 165 7.88 6.36 -15.15
CA VAL A 165 8.35 7.64 -14.56
C VAL A 165 7.38 8.81 -14.81
N GLY A 166 6.37 8.62 -15.68
CA GLY A 166 5.33 9.61 -15.96
C GLY A 166 5.47 10.30 -17.31
N ASP A 167 6.22 9.72 -18.25
CA ASP A 167 6.29 10.17 -19.62
C ASP A 167 5.12 9.59 -20.44
N CYS A 168 4.84 10.21 -21.59
CA CYS A 168 3.84 9.74 -22.55
C CYS A 168 4.54 9.15 -23.77
N LEU A 169 4.18 7.91 -24.12
CA LEU A 169 4.70 7.28 -25.33
C LEU A 169 3.75 7.43 -26.49
N LEU A 170 4.31 7.81 -27.64
CA LEU A 170 3.61 7.84 -28.91
C LEU A 170 4.18 6.75 -29.85
N PHE A 171 3.31 5.87 -30.30
CA PHE A 171 3.60 4.87 -31.34
C PHE A 171 2.88 5.27 -32.62
N VAL A 172 3.58 5.16 -33.74
CA VAL A 172 3.04 5.50 -35.06
C VAL A 172 3.28 4.34 -36.02
N ASP A 173 2.27 4.01 -36.82
CA ASP A 173 2.36 2.96 -37.82
C ASP A 173 3.48 3.21 -38.82
N THR A 174 4.11 2.14 -39.30
CA THR A 174 5.27 2.16 -40.22
C THR A 174 6.61 2.57 -39.62
N LEU A 175 6.67 2.99 -38.35
CA LEU A 175 7.92 3.34 -37.67
C LEU A 175 8.36 2.23 -36.71
N GLU A 176 9.68 1.97 -36.66
CA GLU A 176 10.32 1.04 -35.70
C GLU A 176 10.79 1.75 -34.44
N ILE A 177 10.20 2.90 -34.13
CA ILE A 177 10.52 3.75 -33.00
C ILE A 177 9.25 4.18 -32.30
N ALA A 178 9.36 4.37 -30.98
CA ALA A 178 8.39 5.09 -30.17
C ALA A 178 8.98 6.44 -29.74
N TYR A 179 8.14 7.43 -29.57
CA TYR A 179 8.53 8.75 -29.03
C TYR A 179 8.18 8.80 -27.56
N ASP A 180 9.19 9.02 -26.74
CA ASP A 180 9.04 9.28 -25.31
C ASP A 180 8.99 10.79 -25.10
N ILE A 181 7.85 11.25 -24.61
CA ILE A 181 7.51 12.68 -24.52
C ILE A 181 7.36 13.02 -23.04
N ASP A 182 8.19 13.95 -22.55
CA ASP A 182 8.14 14.41 -21.16
C ASP A 182 6.93 15.32 -20.95
N VAL A 183 5.93 14.79 -20.24
CA VAL A 183 4.67 15.47 -19.89
C VAL A 183 4.34 15.28 -18.41
N LYS A 184 5.34 15.09 -17.58
CA LYS A 184 5.17 14.88 -16.15
C LYS A 184 4.37 16.00 -15.49
N GLY A 185 3.34 15.63 -14.77
CA GLY A 185 2.44 16.57 -14.11
C GLY A 185 2.02 16.12 -12.71
N PHE A 186 2.99 15.93 -11.83
CA PHE A 186 2.67 15.57 -10.44
C PHE A 186 2.07 16.76 -9.71
N LYS A 187 0.89 16.60 -9.14
CA LYS A 187 0.30 17.58 -8.22
C LYS A 187 1.07 17.55 -6.89
N GLN A 188 2.19 18.27 -6.82
CA GLN A 188 3.08 18.27 -5.64
C GLN A 188 2.54 19.10 -4.46
N ARG A 189 1.63 20.06 -4.68
CA ARG A 189 1.21 21.04 -3.66
C ARG A 189 0.20 20.54 -2.62
N SER A 190 -0.38 19.37 -2.80
CA SER A 190 -1.41 18.82 -1.91
C SER A 190 -0.96 17.60 -1.09
N VAL A 191 0.32 17.22 -1.17
CA VAL A 191 0.85 16.08 -0.40
C VAL A 191 1.49 16.62 0.87
N GLU A 192 0.79 16.41 1.99
CA GLU A 192 1.25 16.79 3.32
C GLU A 192 1.97 15.63 4.01
N SER A 193 2.68 15.95 5.09
CA SER A 193 3.26 14.91 5.94
C SER A 193 2.17 14.15 6.70
N PRO A 194 2.35 12.84 6.95
CA PRO A 194 1.40 12.06 7.75
C PRO A 194 1.23 12.69 9.14
N ASN A 195 -0.02 12.89 9.57
CA ASN A 195 -0.31 13.53 10.85
C ASN A 195 -0.07 12.59 12.03
N ASN A 196 -0.39 11.30 11.86
CA ASN A 196 -0.36 10.33 12.95
C ASN A 196 0.83 9.36 12.89
N GLU A 197 1.42 9.12 11.70
CA GLU A 197 2.58 8.26 11.52
C GLU A 197 3.85 9.07 11.22
N VAL A 198 4.16 10.06 12.09
CA VAL A 198 5.35 10.93 11.96
C VAL A 198 6.61 10.11 12.17
N ILE A 199 7.62 10.33 11.32
CA ILE A 199 8.98 9.75 11.45
C ILE A 199 10.05 10.82 11.40
N ILE A 200 11.14 10.59 12.13
CA ILE A 200 12.27 11.53 12.18
C ILE A 200 13.13 11.41 10.91
N LYS A 201 13.35 10.18 10.43
CA LYS A 201 14.20 9.91 9.26
C LYS A 201 13.48 8.99 8.27
N GLY A 202 13.20 9.51 7.08
CA GLY A 202 12.57 8.76 5.98
C GLY A 202 11.69 9.67 5.12
N PRO A 203 10.96 9.10 4.14
CA PRO A 203 9.99 9.84 3.35
C PRO A 203 8.92 10.48 4.25
N GLN A 204 8.53 11.73 3.96
CA GLN A 204 7.54 12.46 4.75
C GLN A 204 6.23 12.69 3.98
N GLU A 205 6.06 12.05 2.85
CA GLU A 205 4.82 12.14 2.08
C GLU A 205 3.76 11.24 2.67
N GLY A 206 2.53 11.77 2.79
CA GLY A 206 1.34 11.05 3.22
C GLY A 206 0.34 10.87 2.08
N PHE A 207 -0.56 9.91 2.22
CA PHE A 207 -1.73 9.79 1.38
C PHE A 207 -2.71 10.93 1.64
N VAL A 208 -3.49 11.27 0.62
CA VAL A 208 -4.50 12.33 0.64
C VAL A 208 -5.89 11.74 0.38
N GLU A 209 -6.94 12.57 0.38
CA GLU A 209 -8.32 12.11 0.12
C GLU A 209 -8.56 11.68 -1.32
N ASN A 210 -7.81 12.25 -2.28
CA ASN A 210 -8.01 11.98 -3.71
C ASN A 210 -7.34 10.67 -4.14
N ILE A 211 -8.15 9.72 -4.62
CA ILE A 211 -7.69 8.38 -5.02
C ILE A 211 -6.65 8.40 -6.14
N ARG A 212 -6.77 9.32 -7.13
CA ARG A 212 -5.81 9.42 -8.24
C ARG A 212 -4.45 9.90 -7.76
N THR A 213 -4.41 10.86 -6.84
CA THR A 213 -3.17 11.29 -6.21
C THR A 213 -2.52 10.14 -5.46
N ASN A 214 -3.31 9.35 -4.73
CA ASN A 214 -2.80 8.21 -3.96
C ASN A 214 -2.25 7.09 -4.86
N THR A 215 -2.91 6.78 -5.97
CA THR A 215 -2.39 5.80 -6.94
C THR A 215 -1.12 6.29 -7.60
N SER A 216 -1.02 7.58 -7.95
CA SER A 216 0.19 8.17 -8.52
C SER A 216 1.37 8.19 -7.52
N LEU A 217 1.12 8.41 -6.23
CA LEU A 217 2.14 8.29 -5.17
C LEU A 217 2.70 6.87 -5.10
N LEU A 218 1.86 5.84 -5.17
CA LEU A 218 2.32 4.46 -5.23
C LEU A 218 3.12 4.16 -6.51
N ARG A 219 2.63 4.61 -7.67
CA ARG A 219 3.34 4.46 -8.95
C ARG A 219 4.72 5.11 -8.94
N ARG A 220 4.84 6.29 -8.31
CA ARG A 220 6.12 7.01 -8.20
C ARG A 220 7.15 6.25 -7.35
N ILE A 221 6.70 5.53 -6.32
CA ILE A 221 7.59 4.70 -5.49
C ILE A 221 7.85 3.35 -6.16
N ILE A 222 6.83 2.78 -6.82
CA ILE A 222 6.88 1.47 -7.48
C ILE A 222 6.90 1.69 -8.99
N ASN A 223 8.07 1.97 -9.54
CA ASN A 223 8.28 2.14 -10.99
C ASN A 223 8.34 0.77 -11.68
N ASN A 224 7.20 0.07 -11.74
CA ASN A 224 7.14 -1.27 -12.32
C ASN A 224 5.78 -1.52 -12.98
N GLU A 225 5.80 -2.05 -14.19
CA GLU A 225 4.62 -2.40 -14.98
C GLU A 225 3.76 -3.51 -14.35
N ASN A 226 4.34 -4.33 -13.45
CA ASN A 226 3.61 -5.40 -12.76
C ASN A 226 2.76 -4.90 -11.58
N LEU A 227 2.79 -3.60 -11.26
CA LEU A 227 1.85 -3.01 -10.32
C LEU A 227 0.47 -2.91 -10.98
N ILE A 228 -0.49 -3.66 -10.47
CA ILE A 228 -1.88 -3.64 -10.91
C ILE A 228 -2.69 -2.77 -9.94
N ILE A 229 -3.49 -1.87 -10.50
CA ILE A 229 -4.42 -1.01 -9.77
C ILE A 229 -5.80 -1.24 -10.38
N GLU A 230 -6.62 -2.02 -9.70
CA GLU A 230 -7.97 -2.38 -10.14
C GLU A 230 -9.00 -1.53 -9.43
N SER A 231 -9.85 -0.82 -10.17
CA SER A 231 -10.92 0.00 -9.61
C SER A 231 -12.20 -0.82 -9.43
N VAL A 232 -12.80 -0.69 -8.24
CA VAL A 232 -14.06 -1.33 -7.86
C VAL A 232 -14.96 -0.26 -7.23
N GLU A 233 -16.23 -0.23 -7.59
CA GLU A 233 -17.23 0.63 -6.97
C GLU A 233 -17.94 -0.10 -5.84
N VAL A 234 -18.06 0.55 -4.67
CA VAL A 234 -18.71 0.01 -3.46
C VAL A 234 -19.81 0.95 -3.02
N GLY A 235 -20.97 0.38 -2.65
CA GLY A 235 -22.16 1.11 -2.24
C GLY A 235 -23.15 1.37 -3.37
N SER A 236 -24.43 1.11 -3.11
CA SER A 236 -25.50 1.27 -4.10
C SER A 236 -25.83 2.74 -4.39
N LEU A 237 -25.74 3.61 -3.37
CA LEU A 237 -26.01 5.04 -3.45
C LEU A 237 -24.73 5.87 -3.60
N SER A 238 -23.71 5.59 -2.80
CA SER A 238 -22.47 6.38 -2.81
C SER A 238 -21.57 6.09 -4.00
N LYS A 239 -21.61 4.87 -4.55
CA LYS A 239 -20.71 4.40 -5.64
C LYS A 239 -19.26 4.82 -5.39
N THR A 240 -18.79 4.62 -4.15
CA THR A 240 -17.47 5.03 -3.73
C THR A 240 -16.41 4.21 -4.45
N GLN A 241 -15.49 4.87 -5.13
CA GLN A 241 -14.40 4.21 -5.82
C GLN A 241 -13.39 3.68 -4.82
N CYS A 242 -13.03 2.40 -4.97
CA CYS A 242 -11.98 1.73 -4.24
C CYS A 242 -10.96 1.17 -5.24
N CYS A 243 -9.66 1.35 -4.99
CA CYS A 243 -8.61 0.76 -5.80
C CYS A 243 -7.94 -0.38 -5.05
N ILE A 244 -7.94 -1.57 -5.64
CA ILE A 244 -7.22 -2.75 -5.16
C ILE A 244 -5.88 -2.80 -5.86
N CYS A 245 -4.79 -2.63 -5.09
CA CYS A 245 -3.43 -2.56 -5.60
C CYS A 245 -2.65 -3.82 -5.19
N TYR A 246 -1.95 -4.43 -6.14
CA TYR A 246 -1.10 -5.60 -5.90
C TYR A 246 -0.03 -5.77 -6.97
N MET A 247 1.05 -6.49 -6.63
CA MET A 247 2.11 -6.84 -7.59
C MET A 247 1.78 -8.17 -8.27
N GLN A 248 1.56 -8.17 -9.58
CA GLN A 248 1.11 -9.33 -10.35
C GLN A 248 2.09 -10.50 -10.31
N ASP A 249 3.39 -10.22 -10.36
CA ASP A 249 4.47 -11.19 -10.35
C ASP A 249 4.81 -11.73 -8.95
N ILE A 250 4.31 -11.07 -7.88
CA ILE A 250 4.64 -11.39 -6.50
C ILE A 250 3.42 -11.92 -5.72
N ALA A 251 2.29 -11.21 -5.79
CA ALA A 251 1.13 -11.50 -4.97
C ALA A 251 0.52 -12.88 -5.26
N ASN A 252 0.04 -13.53 -4.20
CA ASN A 252 -0.72 -14.76 -4.32
C ASN A 252 -2.07 -14.48 -4.99
N THR A 253 -2.40 -15.25 -6.02
CA THR A 253 -3.67 -15.10 -6.77
C THR A 253 -4.90 -15.34 -5.90
N ASP A 254 -4.85 -16.30 -4.98
CA ASP A 254 -5.97 -16.65 -4.11
C ASP A 254 -6.24 -15.52 -3.11
N LEU A 255 -5.18 -14.90 -2.58
CA LEU A 255 -5.30 -13.74 -1.71
C LEU A 255 -5.95 -12.54 -2.45
N VAL A 256 -5.48 -12.25 -3.66
CA VAL A 256 -6.05 -11.17 -4.48
C VAL A 256 -7.52 -11.44 -4.79
N ALA A 257 -7.85 -12.69 -5.17
CA ALA A 257 -9.22 -13.10 -5.47
C ALA A 257 -10.13 -12.95 -4.23
N GLU A 258 -9.66 -13.34 -3.05
CA GLU A 258 -10.40 -13.21 -1.79
C GLU A 258 -10.66 -11.74 -1.42
N VAL A 259 -9.65 -10.88 -1.52
CA VAL A 259 -9.81 -9.44 -1.27
C VAL A 259 -10.81 -8.84 -2.24
N LYS A 260 -10.67 -9.14 -3.52
CA LYS A 260 -11.59 -8.68 -4.56
C LYS A 260 -13.01 -9.18 -4.32
N TYR A 261 -13.17 -10.45 -3.98
CA TYR A 261 -14.45 -11.06 -3.68
C TYR A 261 -15.15 -10.34 -2.52
N ARG A 262 -14.44 -10.07 -1.41
CA ARG A 262 -15.02 -9.38 -0.25
C ARG A 262 -15.41 -7.96 -0.59
N VAL A 263 -14.54 -7.18 -1.23
CA VAL A 263 -14.81 -5.78 -1.55
C VAL A 263 -15.95 -5.63 -2.57
N SER A 264 -15.98 -6.48 -3.61
CA SER A 264 -16.99 -6.38 -4.69
C SER A 264 -18.38 -6.89 -4.28
N ASN A 265 -18.48 -7.77 -3.26
CA ASN A 265 -19.76 -8.35 -2.85
C ASN A 265 -20.38 -7.64 -1.64
N LEU A 266 -19.88 -6.48 -1.23
CA LEU A 266 -20.51 -5.68 -0.20
C LEU A 266 -21.85 -5.11 -0.68
N LYS A 267 -22.90 -5.39 0.08
CA LYS A 267 -24.26 -4.88 -0.18
C LYS A 267 -24.61 -3.82 0.86
N ILE A 268 -24.11 -2.61 0.65
CA ILE A 268 -24.32 -1.44 1.51
C ILE A 268 -24.79 -0.27 0.66
N ASP A 269 -25.49 0.67 1.26
CA ASP A 269 -25.97 1.87 0.57
C ASP A 269 -24.83 2.87 0.33
N ALA A 270 -24.01 3.09 1.34
CA ALA A 270 -22.91 4.03 1.27
C ALA A 270 -21.67 3.51 1.99
N LEU A 271 -20.50 3.83 1.43
CA LEU A 271 -19.19 3.66 2.05
C LEU A 271 -18.55 5.04 2.18
N LEU A 272 -18.34 5.52 3.42
CA LEU A 272 -17.83 6.87 3.68
C LEU A 272 -16.35 6.89 4.08
N SER A 273 -15.84 5.78 4.64
CA SER A 273 -14.47 5.75 5.14
C SER A 273 -13.80 4.38 4.96
N SER A 274 -12.45 4.37 4.99
CA SER A 274 -11.68 3.13 5.01
C SER A 274 -11.90 2.33 6.29
N GLY A 275 -12.22 3.00 7.43
CA GLY A 275 -12.53 2.32 8.69
C GLY A 275 -13.84 1.52 8.65
N GLU A 276 -14.86 2.00 7.89
CA GLU A 276 -16.08 1.23 7.64
C GLU A 276 -15.77 0.01 6.78
N LEU A 277 -15.00 0.20 5.69
CA LEU A 277 -14.58 -0.90 4.84
C LEU A 277 -13.82 -1.95 5.63
N GLN A 278 -12.88 -1.53 6.48
CA GLN A 278 -12.11 -2.44 7.34
C GLN A 278 -13.02 -3.34 8.16
N GLN A 279 -13.99 -2.78 8.87
CA GLN A 279 -14.93 -3.54 9.71
C GLN A 279 -15.78 -4.53 8.89
N LEU A 280 -16.13 -4.18 7.64
CA LEU A 280 -16.98 -5.02 6.79
C LEU A 280 -16.23 -6.20 6.17
N ILE A 281 -14.91 -6.10 5.96
CA ILE A 281 -14.12 -7.14 5.27
C ILE A 281 -13.25 -7.99 6.21
N GLU A 282 -13.13 -7.62 7.51
CA GLU A 282 -12.40 -8.43 8.51
C GLU A 282 -13.05 -9.80 8.73
N ASP A 283 -12.22 -10.81 9.04
CA ASP A 283 -12.69 -12.19 9.24
C ASP A 283 -13.51 -12.37 10.53
N LYS A 284 -13.09 -11.74 11.62
CA LYS A 284 -13.69 -11.87 12.95
C LYS A 284 -13.91 -10.53 13.63
N ASN A 285 -15.03 -9.88 13.33
CA ASN A 285 -15.39 -8.56 13.87
C ASN A 285 -15.73 -8.55 15.37
N ASN A 286 -15.95 -9.73 15.99
CA ASN A 286 -16.27 -9.82 17.41
C ASN A 286 -15.06 -9.62 18.33
N TYR A 287 -13.85 -9.69 17.79
CA TYR A 287 -12.63 -9.42 18.54
C TYR A 287 -12.17 -7.99 18.34
N THR A 288 -11.66 -7.39 19.40
CA THR A 288 -11.08 -6.03 19.35
C THR A 288 -9.71 -5.99 18.68
N ILE A 289 -9.15 -7.14 18.30
CA ILE A 289 -7.84 -7.27 17.64
C ILE A 289 -7.97 -6.85 16.17
N PRO A 290 -7.20 -5.84 15.71
CA PRO A 290 -7.23 -5.44 14.30
C PRO A 290 -6.63 -6.54 13.43
N GLN A 291 -7.27 -6.83 12.29
CA GLN A 291 -6.86 -7.87 11.34
C GLN A 291 -6.37 -7.28 10.01
N ILE A 292 -6.43 -5.97 9.86
CA ILE A 292 -5.99 -5.20 8.69
C ILE A 292 -5.14 -4.05 9.18
N ILE A 293 -4.05 -3.75 8.49
CA ILE A 293 -3.20 -2.59 8.79
C ILE A 293 -3.79 -1.37 8.11
N SER A 294 -3.91 -0.27 8.84
CA SER A 294 -4.27 1.03 8.29
C SER A 294 -3.04 1.95 8.30
N THR A 295 -2.80 2.70 7.24
CA THR A 295 -1.65 3.60 7.15
C THR A 295 -1.91 4.81 6.28
N GLU A 296 -1.35 5.97 6.68
CA GLU A 296 -1.31 7.20 5.89
C GLU A 296 -0.05 7.25 4.98
N ARG A 297 0.84 6.26 5.04
CA ARG A 297 2.18 6.31 4.46
C ARG A 297 2.31 5.51 3.16
N PRO A 298 2.63 6.17 2.03
CA PRO A 298 2.87 5.48 0.76
C PRO A 298 4.09 4.55 0.77
N ASP A 299 5.15 4.90 1.49
CA ASP A 299 6.37 4.07 1.61
C ASP A 299 6.10 2.77 2.37
N LYS A 300 5.27 2.81 3.44
CA LYS A 300 4.82 1.62 4.18
C LYS A 300 3.95 0.72 3.29
N ALA A 301 3.01 1.30 2.56
CA ALA A 301 2.17 0.57 1.62
C ALA A 301 2.99 -0.10 0.51
N ALA A 302 3.92 0.63 -0.11
CA ALA A 302 4.82 0.10 -1.13
C ALA A 302 5.68 -1.07 -0.61
N LYS A 303 6.23 -0.96 0.61
CA LYS A 303 6.99 -2.05 1.25
C LYS A 303 6.16 -3.33 1.38
N HIS A 304 4.91 -3.19 1.80
CA HIS A 304 4.00 -4.33 1.93
C HIS A 304 3.60 -4.93 0.57
N LEU A 305 3.43 -4.10 -0.48
CA LEU A 305 3.23 -4.56 -1.85
C LEU A 305 4.43 -5.39 -2.36
N TYR A 306 5.66 -4.94 -2.10
CA TYR A 306 6.87 -5.71 -2.43
C TYR A 306 6.98 -7.02 -1.65
N SER A 307 6.37 -7.12 -0.48
CA SER A 307 6.28 -8.37 0.28
C SER A 307 5.20 -9.32 -0.23
N GLY A 308 4.32 -8.88 -1.15
CA GLY A 308 3.25 -9.69 -1.74
C GLY A 308 1.89 -9.53 -1.08
N LYS A 309 1.70 -8.51 -0.25
CA LYS A 309 0.41 -8.13 0.33
C LYS A 309 -0.42 -7.33 -0.67
N VAL A 310 -1.71 -7.18 -0.38
CA VAL A 310 -2.67 -6.39 -1.15
C VAL A 310 -2.99 -5.11 -0.40
N VAL A 311 -3.13 -4.02 -1.14
CA VAL A 311 -3.43 -2.68 -0.61
C VAL A 311 -4.75 -2.22 -1.20
N VAL A 312 -5.65 -1.68 -0.37
CA VAL A 312 -6.92 -1.11 -0.81
C VAL A 312 -6.97 0.37 -0.44
N ILE A 313 -7.17 1.20 -1.45
CA ILE A 313 -7.33 2.66 -1.33
C ILE A 313 -8.80 2.99 -1.50
N VAL A 314 -9.37 3.74 -0.55
CA VAL A 314 -10.75 4.22 -0.59
C VAL A 314 -10.75 5.71 -0.93
N ASN A 315 -11.55 6.12 -1.90
CA ASN A 315 -11.68 7.53 -2.26
C ASN A 315 -12.28 8.34 -1.10
N GLY A 316 -11.75 9.54 -0.88
CA GLY A 316 -12.20 10.41 0.21
C GLY A 316 -11.53 10.14 1.57
N ASN A 317 -10.53 9.25 1.66
CA ASN A 317 -9.86 8.92 2.91
C ASN A 317 -8.34 8.79 2.72
N PRO A 318 -7.50 9.42 3.57
CA PRO A 318 -6.05 9.32 3.49
C PRO A 318 -5.51 7.99 4.07
N TYR A 319 -6.36 7.21 4.77
CA TYR A 319 -5.95 5.92 5.31
C TYR A 319 -6.14 4.80 4.29
N VAL A 320 -5.07 4.10 4.00
CA VAL A 320 -5.02 2.97 3.09
C VAL A 320 -4.95 1.67 3.88
N LEU A 321 -5.70 0.67 3.44
CA LEU A 321 -5.81 -0.64 4.09
C LEU A 321 -4.85 -1.64 3.47
N ILE A 322 -4.10 -2.37 4.29
CA ILE A 322 -3.11 -3.38 3.87
C ILE A 322 -3.49 -4.73 4.47
N MET A 323 -3.58 -5.74 3.64
CA MET A 323 -3.97 -7.09 4.03
C MET A 323 -3.15 -8.16 3.29
N PRO A 324 -2.92 -9.30 3.92
CA PRO A 324 -3.25 -9.68 5.30
C PRO A 324 -2.34 -9.01 6.32
N ALA A 325 -2.78 -8.94 7.58
CA ALA A 325 -1.98 -8.45 8.70
C ALA A 325 -1.55 -9.58 9.64
N THR A 326 -0.34 -9.46 10.19
CA THR A 326 0.18 -10.34 11.23
C THR A 326 0.54 -9.54 12.47
N LEU A 327 0.65 -10.19 13.64
CA LEU A 327 1.01 -9.50 14.89
C LEU A 327 2.30 -8.68 14.76
N THR A 328 3.28 -9.19 14.03
CA THR A 328 4.56 -8.52 13.81
C THR A 328 4.45 -7.20 13.05
N ASP A 329 3.44 -7.06 12.19
CA ASP A 329 3.20 -5.84 11.44
C ASP A 329 2.76 -4.67 12.34
N PHE A 330 1.99 -4.95 13.39
CA PHE A 330 1.51 -3.95 14.36
C PHE A 330 2.59 -3.47 15.34
N ILE A 331 3.65 -4.27 15.53
CA ILE A 331 4.80 -3.92 16.37
C ILE A 331 5.87 -3.16 15.58
N ALA A 332 5.91 -3.37 14.26
CA ALA A 332 6.86 -2.71 13.39
C ALA A 332 6.51 -1.23 13.15
N SER A 333 7.49 -0.36 13.29
CA SER A 333 7.40 1.05 12.88
C SER A 333 8.04 1.26 11.52
N PRO A 334 7.56 2.20 10.69
CA PRO A 334 8.24 2.60 9.44
C PRO A 334 9.70 3.02 9.65
N GLU A 335 10.02 3.62 10.79
CA GLU A 335 11.38 4.02 11.16
C GLU A 335 12.38 2.86 11.23
N ASP A 336 11.92 1.67 11.60
CA ASP A 336 12.80 0.48 11.75
C ASP A 336 13.54 0.13 10.46
N SER A 337 12.97 0.50 9.30
CA SER A 337 13.58 0.31 7.99
C SER A 337 14.71 1.30 7.68
N ASN A 338 14.67 2.48 8.30
CA ASN A 338 15.59 3.58 8.05
C ASN A 338 16.74 3.65 9.06
N LEU A 339 16.64 2.86 10.13
CA LEU A 339 17.67 2.74 11.17
C LEU A 339 18.62 1.57 10.92
N LYS A 340 19.81 1.61 11.52
CA LYS A 340 20.67 0.43 11.59
C LYS A 340 19.96 -0.68 12.35
N PHE A 341 20.11 -1.93 11.92
CA PHE A 341 19.39 -3.08 12.48
C PHE A 341 19.55 -3.23 14.01
N GLN A 342 20.71 -2.82 14.58
CA GLN A 342 20.92 -2.86 16.03
C GLN A 342 19.98 -1.90 16.77
N PHE A 343 19.85 -0.65 16.28
CA PHE A 343 18.96 0.35 16.87
C PHE A 343 17.48 -0.02 16.67
N ALA A 344 17.14 -0.49 15.47
CA ALA A 344 15.79 -0.96 15.18
C ALA A 344 15.39 -2.13 16.09
N ASN A 345 16.30 -3.10 16.33
CA ASN A 345 16.04 -4.23 17.23
C ASN A 345 15.92 -3.80 18.68
N PHE A 346 16.72 -2.84 19.14
CA PHE A 346 16.57 -2.28 20.47
C PHE A 346 15.21 -1.58 20.66
N SER A 347 14.79 -0.78 19.69
CA SER A 347 13.49 -0.13 19.73
C SER A 347 12.34 -1.15 19.71
N LYS A 348 12.44 -2.21 18.88
CA LYS A 348 11.46 -3.30 18.87
C LYS A 348 11.40 -4.06 20.20
N PHE A 349 12.53 -4.29 20.83
CA PHE A 349 12.58 -4.91 22.16
C PHE A 349 11.87 -4.04 23.21
N LEU A 350 12.11 -2.73 23.21
CA LEU A 350 11.41 -1.80 24.10
C LEU A 350 9.91 -1.80 23.84
N ARG A 351 9.47 -1.81 22.57
CA ARG A 351 8.04 -1.91 22.23
C ARG A 351 7.42 -3.22 22.72
N LEU A 352 8.12 -4.32 22.61
CA LEU A 352 7.66 -5.63 23.11
C LEU A 352 7.44 -5.57 24.63
N ILE A 353 8.40 -5.02 25.39
CA ILE A 353 8.26 -4.82 26.83
C ILE A 353 7.06 -3.89 27.11
N SER A 354 6.91 -2.81 26.36
CA SER A 354 5.82 -1.84 26.51
C SER A 354 4.45 -2.48 26.30
N ILE A 355 4.33 -3.41 25.35
CA ILE A 355 3.09 -4.19 25.14
C ILE A 355 2.73 -4.94 26.42
N PHE A 356 3.67 -5.70 27.00
CA PHE A 356 3.40 -6.46 28.23
C PHE A 356 3.08 -5.54 29.40
N ILE A 357 3.81 -4.45 29.57
CA ILE A 357 3.54 -3.46 30.61
C ILE A 357 2.12 -2.90 30.46
N THR A 358 1.71 -2.55 29.25
CA THR A 358 0.42 -1.88 28.98
C THR A 358 -0.78 -2.69 29.45
N PHE A 359 -0.80 -4.00 29.26
CA PHE A 359 -1.98 -4.79 29.62
C PHE A 359 -1.81 -5.64 30.87
N LEU A 360 -0.58 -5.99 31.28
CA LEU A 360 -0.33 -6.86 32.42
C LEU A 360 -0.02 -6.10 33.72
N LEU A 361 0.77 -5.02 33.66
CA LEU A 361 1.33 -4.41 34.86
C LEU A 361 0.26 -3.99 35.89
N PRO A 362 -0.87 -3.36 35.52
CA PRO A 362 -1.91 -3.01 36.49
C PRO A 362 -2.56 -4.24 37.15
N GLY A 363 -2.84 -5.29 36.37
CA GLY A 363 -3.36 -6.55 36.88
C GLY A 363 -2.38 -7.28 37.80
N LEU A 364 -1.09 -7.27 37.46
CA LEU A 364 -0.02 -7.81 38.30
C LEU A 364 0.10 -7.07 39.62
N TYR A 365 0.01 -5.73 39.61
CA TYR A 365 0.03 -4.93 40.82
C TYR A 365 -1.11 -5.33 41.78
N VAL A 366 -2.33 -5.47 41.26
CA VAL A 366 -3.49 -5.94 42.07
C VAL A 366 -3.24 -7.35 42.60
N ALA A 367 -2.80 -8.28 41.76
CA ALA A 367 -2.54 -9.66 42.17
C ALA A 367 -1.46 -9.79 43.24
N ILE A 368 -0.38 -8.98 43.16
CA ILE A 368 0.68 -8.96 44.16
C ILE A 368 0.15 -8.37 45.47
N SER A 369 -0.55 -7.23 45.40
CA SER A 369 -0.96 -6.50 46.58
C SER A 369 -2.07 -7.18 47.39
N ASP A 370 -2.99 -7.94 46.74
CA ASP A 370 -4.11 -8.61 47.39
C ASP A 370 -3.82 -10.08 47.74
N PHE A 371 -3.09 -10.81 46.89
CA PHE A 371 -2.94 -12.25 47.04
C PHE A 371 -1.53 -12.74 47.33
N HIS A 372 -0.50 -12.00 46.84
CA HIS A 372 0.88 -12.54 46.83
C HIS A 372 1.87 -11.51 47.40
N GLN A 373 1.52 -10.96 48.57
CA GLN A 373 2.35 -9.92 49.24
C GLN A 373 3.76 -10.42 49.59
N GLU A 374 3.89 -11.74 49.78
CA GLU A 374 5.16 -12.41 50.13
C GLU A 374 6.23 -12.29 49.01
N LEU A 375 5.85 -11.96 47.78
CA LEU A 375 6.80 -11.74 46.68
C LEU A 375 7.56 -10.42 46.81
N LEU A 376 7.05 -9.48 47.61
CA LEU A 376 7.71 -8.21 47.79
C LEU A 376 8.81 -8.33 48.90
N PRO A 377 9.97 -7.73 48.68
CA PRO A 377 10.94 -7.56 49.76
C PRO A 377 10.27 -6.86 50.96
N THR A 378 10.56 -7.31 52.16
CA THR A 378 9.90 -6.87 53.40
C THR A 378 9.86 -5.34 53.57
N GLU A 379 10.95 -4.65 53.22
CA GLU A 379 11.03 -3.17 53.28
C GLU A 379 10.07 -2.49 52.30
N LEU A 380 9.97 -3.07 51.07
CA LEU A 380 9.03 -2.56 50.07
C LEU A 380 7.59 -2.85 50.47
N LEU A 381 7.32 -4.04 51.02
CA LEU A 381 5.99 -4.41 51.53
C LEU A 381 5.51 -3.43 52.60
N PHE A 382 6.35 -3.12 53.60
CA PHE A 382 6.00 -2.15 54.60
C PHE A 382 5.74 -0.76 54.01
N SER A 383 6.52 -0.34 53.02
CA SER A 383 6.30 0.92 52.29
C SER A 383 4.95 0.94 51.56
N VAL A 384 4.57 -0.18 50.90
CA VAL A 384 3.25 -0.33 50.24
C VAL A 384 2.12 -0.24 51.25
N ILE A 385 2.23 -0.97 52.39
CA ILE A 385 1.22 -0.98 53.43
C ILE A 385 1.06 0.42 54.03
N ALA A 386 2.17 1.07 54.43
CA ALA A 386 2.17 2.43 55.00
C ALA A 386 1.57 3.47 54.01
N SER A 387 1.86 3.33 52.72
CA SER A 387 1.31 4.26 51.71
C SER A 387 -0.20 4.14 51.51
N ARG A 388 -0.80 3.03 51.95
CA ARG A 388 -2.23 2.74 51.85
C ARG A 388 -3.01 2.88 53.14
N GLU A 389 -2.32 3.07 54.25
CA GLU A 389 -2.95 3.12 55.59
C GLU A 389 -4.10 4.16 55.68
N ASN A 390 -3.96 5.29 55.00
CA ASN A 390 -4.97 6.34 54.98
C ASN A 390 -5.94 6.31 53.81
N VAL A 391 -5.85 5.31 52.91
CA VAL A 391 -6.72 5.20 51.73
C VAL A 391 -7.95 4.36 52.08
N PRO A 392 -9.18 4.89 51.99
CA PRO A 392 -10.39 4.18 52.43
C PRO A 392 -10.90 3.15 51.39
N PHE A 393 -10.34 3.13 50.19
CA PHE A 393 -10.83 2.28 49.10
C PHE A 393 -10.03 0.97 48.94
N PRO A 394 -10.67 -0.14 48.53
CA PRO A 394 -9.97 -1.33 48.09
C PRO A 394 -9.15 -1.06 46.80
N ILE A 395 -8.05 -1.80 46.62
CA ILE A 395 -7.11 -1.63 45.49
C ILE A 395 -7.83 -1.59 44.14
N ILE A 396 -8.82 -2.47 43.96
CA ILE A 396 -9.56 -2.56 42.69
C ILE A 396 -10.27 -1.24 42.35
N PHE A 397 -10.84 -0.56 43.31
CA PHE A 397 -11.48 0.76 43.09
C PHE A 397 -10.45 1.84 42.82
N GLU A 398 -9.34 1.87 43.55
CA GLU A 398 -8.25 2.81 43.32
C GLU A 398 -7.72 2.72 41.88
N ILE A 399 -7.41 1.50 41.43
CA ILE A 399 -6.83 1.28 40.09
C ILE A 399 -7.82 1.56 38.96
N LEU A 400 -9.08 1.12 39.10
CA LEU A 400 -10.11 1.40 38.10
C LEU A 400 -10.39 2.90 37.99
N LEU A 401 -10.45 3.61 39.10
CA LEU A 401 -10.66 5.07 39.13
C LEU A 401 -9.53 5.78 38.40
N MET A 402 -8.28 5.42 38.68
CA MET A 402 -7.12 6.06 38.05
C MET A 402 -7.01 5.70 36.58
N GLU A 403 -7.24 4.45 36.19
CA GLU A 403 -7.18 4.01 34.79
C GLU A 403 -8.28 4.65 33.94
N ILE A 404 -9.52 4.73 34.47
CA ILE A 404 -10.61 5.44 33.78
C ILE A 404 -10.31 6.93 33.69
N SER A 405 -9.80 7.56 34.76
CA SER A 405 -9.42 8.98 34.74
C SER A 405 -8.34 9.25 33.71
N PHE A 406 -7.34 8.36 33.58
CA PHE A 406 -6.27 8.49 32.60
C PHE A 406 -6.82 8.33 31.16
N GLU A 407 -7.74 7.39 30.91
CA GLU A 407 -8.38 7.26 29.59
C GLU A 407 -9.27 8.48 29.26
N LEU A 408 -9.96 9.07 30.25
CA LEU A 408 -10.74 10.30 30.03
C LEU A 408 -9.84 11.50 29.68
N ILE A 409 -8.68 11.66 30.35
CA ILE A 409 -7.70 12.70 30.02
C ILE A 409 -7.19 12.52 28.59
N ARG A 410 -6.89 11.28 28.19
CA ARG A 410 -6.43 10.94 26.85
C ARG A 410 -7.49 11.24 25.81
N GLU A 411 -8.72 10.79 26.01
CA GLU A 411 -9.85 11.03 25.09
C GLU A 411 -10.12 12.54 24.92
N ALA A 412 -10.06 13.29 26.03
CA ALA A 412 -10.16 14.75 26.00
C ALA A 412 -9.02 15.36 25.18
N GLY A 413 -7.78 14.88 25.38
CA GLY A 413 -6.59 15.35 24.67
C GLY A 413 -6.65 15.18 23.16
N LEU A 414 -7.31 14.12 22.67
CA LEU A 414 -7.51 13.87 21.23
C LEU A 414 -8.49 14.86 20.59
N ARG A 415 -9.43 15.40 21.36
CA ARG A 415 -10.48 16.30 20.85
C ARG A 415 -10.11 17.79 20.94
N VAL A 416 -9.09 18.11 21.70
CA VAL A 416 -8.64 19.51 21.87
C VAL A 416 -7.68 19.88 20.74
N PRO A 417 -7.78 21.13 20.18
CA PRO A 417 -6.84 21.59 19.15
C PRO A 417 -5.38 21.43 19.58
N SER A 418 -4.53 21.04 18.63
CA SER A 418 -3.13 20.65 18.85
C SER A 418 -2.26 21.62 19.70
N PRO A 419 -2.49 22.96 19.74
CA PRO A 419 -1.70 23.83 20.60
C PRO A 419 -1.95 23.63 22.11
N ILE A 420 -3.13 23.15 22.49
CA ILE A 420 -3.57 23.07 23.90
C ILE A 420 -3.61 21.61 24.39
N GLY A 421 -3.77 20.64 23.50
CA GLY A 421 -3.93 19.22 23.83
C GLY A 421 -2.83 18.65 24.74
N PRO A 422 -1.54 18.80 24.42
CA PRO A 422 -0.43 18.34 25.27
C PRO A 422 -0.43 18.99 26.64
N THR A 423 -0.77 20.27 26.73
CA THR A 423 -0.82 21.01 28.01
C THR A 423 -1.92 20.47 28.92
N ILE A 424 -3.11 20.20 28.40
CA ILE A 424 -4.21 19.60 29.17
C ILE A 424 -3.84 18.21 29.65
N GLY A 425 -3.18 17.41 28.81
CA GLY A 425 -2.71 16.08 29.18
C GLY A 425 -1.72 16.12 30.35
N ILE A 426 -0.72 17.00 30.30
CA ILE A 426 0.32 17.12 31.34
C ILE A 426 -0.26 17.69 32.61
N VAL A 427 -0.97 18.82 32.53
CA VAL A 427 -1.55 19.48 33.69
C VAL A 427 -2.64 18.63 34.34
N GLY A 428 -3.51 18.03 33.54
CA GLY A 428 -4.56 17.13 34.02
C GLY A 428 -4.00 15.93 34.76
N ALA A 429 -3.02 15.24 34.22
CA ALA A 429 -2.38 14.10 34.85
C ALA A 429 -1.63 14.47 36.15
N LEU A 430 -0.88 15.57 36.12
CA LEU A 430 -0.12 16.02 37.27
C LEU A 430 -1.04 16.50 38.40
N VAL A 431 -1.99 17.38 38.08
CA VAL A 431 -2.92 17.96 39.10
C VAL A 431 -3.83 16.88 39.67
N LEU A 432 -4.42 16.04 38.81
CA LEU A 432 -5.28 14.94 39.25
C LEU A 432 -4.51 13.94 40.10
N GLY A 433 -3.32 13.51 39.65
CA GLY A 433 -2.49 12.57 40.39
C GLY A 433 -2.07 13.11 41.77
N GLN A 434 -1.58 14.34 41.82
CA GLN A 434 -1.15 14.95 43.07
C GLN A 434 -2.33 15.23 44.01
N ALA A 435 -3.46 15.71 43.50
CA ALA A 435 -4.66 15.96 44.30
C ALA A 435 -5.24 14.64 44.85
N ALA A 436 -5.27 13.58 44.06
CA ALA A 436 -5.78 12.27 44.50
C ALA A 436 -4.94 11.65 45.62
N VAL A 437 -3.60 11.81 45.58
CA VAL A 437 -2.70 11.40 46.67
C VAL A 437 -2.89 12.29 47.90
N SER A 438 -2.92 13.62 47.73
CA SER A 438 -3.08 14.58 48.85
C SER A 438 -4.41 14.43 49.57
N ALA A 439 -5.44 13.97 48.85
CA ALA A 439 -6.76 13.69 49.41
C ALA A 439 -6.88 12.25 49.96
N ASN A 440 -5.81 11.46 49.96
CA ASN A 440 -5.80 10.05 50.35
C ASN A 440 -6.83 9.18 49.61
N ILE A 441 -7.16 9.52 48.34
CA ILE A 441 -8.08 8.75 47.52
C ILE A 441 -7.35 7.55 46.89
N VAL A 442 -6.08 7.73 46.52
CA VAL A 442 -5.22 6.68 45.91
C VAL A 442 -3.83 6.71 46.54
N SER A 443 -3.18 5.54 46.51
CA SER A 443 -1.80 5.42 47.01
C SER A 443 -0.78 6.01 46.01
N PRO A 444 0.34 6.61 46.48
CA PRO A 444 1.40 7.10 45.60
C PRO A 444 2.01 6.04 44.68
N ILE A 445 2.13 4.81 45.15
CA ILE A 445 2.69 3.69 44.37
C ILE A 445 1.79 3.35 43.20
N LEU A 446 0.48 3.37 43.39
CA LEU A 446 -0.48 3.14 42.32
C LEU A 446 -0.32 4.16 41.18
N ILE A 447 -0.12 5.45 41.51
CA ILE A 447 0.10 6.48 40.49
C ILE A 447 1.32 6.16 39.62
N ILE A 448 2.40 5.68 40.24
CA ILE A 448 3.61 5.26 39.49
C ILE A 448 3.28 4.12 38.53
N VAL A 449 2.52 3.10 38.97
CA VAL A 449 2.10 1.98 38.15
C VAL A 449 1.25 2.45 36.95
N VAL A 450 0.25 3.29 37.20
CA VAL A 450 -0.62 3.86 36.14
C VAL A 450 0.18 4.74 35.17
N ALA A 451 1.11 5.57 35.68
CA ALA A 451 1.95 6.42 34.84
C ALA A 451 2.87 5.60 33.92
N ILE A 452 3.54 4.57 34.45
CA ILE A 452 4.37 3.65 33.65
C ILE A 452 3.52 2.95 32.58
N THR A 453 2.34 2.47 32.93
CA THR A 453 1.41 1.82 32.01
C THR A 453 0.95 2.79 30.92
N GLY A 454 0.64 4.02 31.28
CA GLY A 454 0.28 5.07 30.34
C GLY A 454 1.39 5.39 29.34
N ILE A 455 2.62 5.61 29.83
CA ILE A 455 3.80 5.85 28.97
C ILE A 455 4.06 4.67 28.05
N ALA A 456 4.00 3.45 28.57
CA ALA A 456 4.20 2.23 27.78
C ALA A 456 3.19 2.12 26.62
N SER A 457 1.95 2.52 26.86
CA SER A 457 0.91 2.47 25.81
C SER A 457 1.18 3.40 24.63
N PHE A 458 1.93 4.50 24.82
CA PHE A 458 2.35 5.39 23.73
C PHE A 458 3.52 4.86 22.89
N ALA A 459 4.27 3.88 23.40
CA ALA A 459 5.35 3.25 22.64
C ALA A 459 4.85 2.28 21.55
N ILE A 460 3.56 1.96 21.52
CA ILE A 460 2.94 1.06 20.55
C ILE A 460 2.67 1.84 19.26
N PRO A 461 3.25 1.43 18.10
CA PRO A 461 3.20 2.24 16.88
C PRO A 461 1.80 2.28 16.24
N ASP A 462 1.06 1.17 16.32
CA ASP A 462 -0.27 1.06 15.71
C ASP A 462 -1.36 1.50 16.69
N PHE A 463 -2.19 2.44 16.24
CA PHE A 463 -3.21 3.05 17.07
C PHE A 463 -4.32 2.07 17.48
N TYR A 464 -4.82 1.26 16.54
CA TYR A 464 -5.89 0.29 16.81
C TYR A 464 -5.42 -0.85 17.69
N PHE A 465 -4.20 -1.33 17.45
CA PHE A 465 -3.60 -2.34 18.32
C PHE A 465 -3.35 -1.80 19.73
N GLY A 466 -2.95 -0.53 19.86
CA GLY A 466 -2.87 0.15 21.14
C GLY A 466 -4.21 0.22 21.87
N TYR A 467 -5.33 0.51 21.17
CA TYR A 467 -6.67 0.47 21.74
C TYR A 467 -7.07 -0.91 22.24
N HIS A 468 -6.80 -1.95 21.43
CA HIS A 468 -7.04 -3.32 21.83
C HIS A 468 -6.37 -3.67 23.17
N LEU A 469 -5.08 -3.36 23.33
CA LEU A 469 -4.33 -3.67 24.56
C LEU A 469 -4.85 -2.89 25.78
N ARG A 470 -5.34 -1.67 25.59
CA ARG A 470 -5.95 -0.87 26.66
C ARG A 470 -7.27 -1.46 27.14
N ILE A 471 -8.12 -1.94 26.24
CA ILE A 471 -9.35 -2.65 26.61
C ILE A 471 -9.01 -3.95 27.34
N LEU A 472 -8.05 -4.69 26.81
CA LEU A 472 -7.59 -5.96 27.38
C LEU A 472 -7.07 -5.78 28.82
N ARG A 473 -6.42 -4.65 29.13
CA ARG A 473 -5.91 -4.30 30.46
C ARG A 473 -6.99 -4.39 31.54
N PHE A 474 -8.18 -3.85 31.30
CA PHE A 474 -9.28 -3.93 32.26
C PHE A 474 -9.69 -5.38 32.58
N GLY A 475 -9.64 -6.27 31.57
CA GLY A 475 -9.86 -7.68 31.78
C GLY A 475 -8.81 -8.32 32.71
N PHE A 476 -7.53 -7.99 32.51
CA PHE A 476 -6.44 -8.48 33.36
C PHE A 476 -6.45 -7.90 34.79
N ILE A 477 -6.90 -6.66 34.97
CA ILE A 477 -7.12 -6.08 36.30
C ILE A 477 -8.18 -6.89 37.06
N LEU A 478 -9.32 -7.21 36.43
CA LEU A 478 -10.38 -8.00 37.04
C LEU A 478 -9.92 -9.43 37.35
N LEU A 479 -9.20 -10.08 36.43
CA LEU A 479 -8.66 -11.43 36.65
C LEU A 479 -7.64 -11.46 37.78
N GLY A 480 -6.79 -10.43 37.87
CA GLY A 480 -5.84 -10.24 38.97
C GLY A 480 -6.54 -10.07 40.33
N TYR A 481 -7.64 -9.34 40.37
CA TYR A 481 -8.44 -9.14 41.57
C TYR A 481 -9.21 -10.39 42.02
N ILE A 482 -9.76 -11.18 41.07
CA ILE A 482 -10.57 -12.36 41.40
C ILE A 482 -9.70 -13.55 41.85
N ALA A 483 -8.59 -13.81 41.17
CA ALA A 483 -7.81 -15.04 41.36
C ALA A 483 -6.28 -14.83 41.37
N GLY A 484 -5.82 -13.59 41.57
CA GLY A 484 -4.40 -13.27 41.64
C GLY A 484 -3.60 -13.71 40.41
N PHE A 485 -2.41 -14.23 40.59
CA PHE A 485 -1.57 -14.76 39.51
C PHE A 485 -2.20 -15.90 38.72
N PHE A 486 -2.99 -16.75 39.37
CA PHE A 486 -3.69 -17.80 38.69
C PHE A 486 -4.68 -17.27 37.65
N GLY A 487 -5.43 -16.22 38.01
CA GLY A 487 -6.34 -15.54 37.08
C GLY A 487 -5.60 -14.93 35.91
N ILE A 488 -4.46 -14.28 36.15
CA ILE A 488 -3.61 -13.70 35.09
C ILE A 488 -3.06 -14.78 34.17
N ALA A 489 -2.58 -15.92 34.71
CA ALA A 489 -2.07 -17.02 33.93
C ALA A 489 -3.15 -17.64 33.02
N VAL A 490 -4.33 -17.87 33.54
CA VAL A 490 -5.48 -18.36 32.77
C VAL A 490 -5.87 -17.37 31.69
N GLY A 491 -5.94 -16.07 32.04
CA GLY A 491 -6.22 -14.99 31.08
C GLY A 491 -5.20 -14.94 29.93
N LEU A 492 -3.91 -15.10 30.24
CA LEU A 492 -2.85 -15.19 29.22
C LEU A 492 -3.03 -16.40 28.30
N CYS A 493 -3.32 -17.58 28.86
CA CYS A 493 -3.57 -18.78 28.06
C CYS A 493 -4.76 -18.59 27.11
N ILE A 494 -5.86 -18.01 27.61
CA ILE A 494 -7.03 -17.70 26.79
C ILE A 494 -6.66 -16.70 25.70
N TYR A 495 -5.96 -15.62 26.03
CA TYR A 495 -5.56 -14.59 25.08
C TYR A 495 -4.65 -15.14 23.97
N VAL A 496 -3.63 -15.91 24.32
CA VAL A 496 -2.75 -16.56 23.33
C VAL A 496 -3.53 -17.53 22.44
N THR A 497 -4.47 -18.28 23.00
CA THR A 497 -5.34 -19.18 22.24
C THR A 497 -6.19 -18.41 21.22
N ILE A 498 -6.75 -17.26 21.61
CA ILE A 498 -7.49 -16.37 20.72
C ILE A 498 -6.59 -15.86 19.60
N LEU A 499 -5.40 -15.35 19.93
CA LEU A 499 -4.43 -14.87 18.93
C LEU A 499 -4.06 -15.95 17.90
N CYS A 500 -3.86 -17.18 18.34
CA CYS A 500 -3.56 -18.32 17.46
C CYS A 500 -4.76 -18.75 16.60
N SER A 501 -6.00 -18.46 17.03
CA SER A 501 -7.21 -18.82 16.30
C SER A 501 -7.61 -17.82 15.22
N ILE A 502 -7.09 -16.60 15.28
CA ILE A 502 -7.38 -15.52 14.34
C ILE A 502 -6.60 -15.74 13.05
N LYS A 503 -7.28 -15.49 11.93
CA LYS A 503 -6.70 -15.43 10.59
C LYS A 503 -7.05 -14.07 9.97
N SER A 504 -6.18 -13.58 9.13
CA SER A 504 -6.41 -12.41 8.29
C SER A 504 -6.35 -12.86 6.84
N PHE A 505 -7.46 -12.85 6.13
CA PHE A 505 -7.57 -13.32 4.74
C PHE A 505 -6.91 -14.69 4.51
N GLY A 506 -7.20 -15.64 5.42
CA GLY A 506 -6.65 -16.99 5.37
C GLY A 506 -5.24 -17.17 5.97
N VAL A 507 -4.50 -16.09 6.23
CA VAL A 507 -3.16 -16.11 6.83
C VAL A 507 -3.28 -16.10 8.36
N PRO A 508 -2.60 -17.00 9.10
CA PRO A 508 -2.60 -17.00 10.56
C PRO A 508 -2.03 -15.70 11.13
N PHE A 509 -2.75 -15.08 12.07
CA PHE A 509 -2.36 -13.78 12.65
C PHE A 509 -1.02 -13.85 13.41
N MET A 510 -0.71 -14.98 14.05
CA MET A 510 0.53 -15.21 14.77
C MET A 510 1.71 -15.62 13.89
N ALA A 511 1.54 -15.69 12.56
CA ALA A 511 2.67 -15.95 11.66
C ALA A 511 3.76 -14.86 11.82
N PRO A 512 5.05 -15.25 11.77
CA PRO A 512 5.66 -16.54 11.46
C PRO A 512 5.86 -17.48 12.66
N TYR A 513 5.35 -17.17 13.84
CA TYR A 513 5.60 -17.95 15.08
C TYR A 513 4.63 -19.11 15.29
N SER A 514 3.40 -18.95 14.82
CA SER A 514 2.37 -19.99 14.87
C SER A 514 1.50 -19.93 13.61
N PRO A 515 1.68 -20.86 12.66
CA PRO A 515 2.73 -21.89 12.57
C PRO A 515 4.14 -21.32 12.39
N ILE A 516 5.16 -22.12 12.75
CA ILE A 516 6.56 -21.72 12.55
C ILE A 516 6.88 -21.77 11.07
N THR A 517 7.25 -20.63 10.51
CA THR A 517 7.66 -20.45 9.11
C THR A 517 9.01 -19.72 9.04
N ASN A 518 9.55 -19.48 7.84
CA ASN A 518 10.81 -18.76 7.70
C ASN A 518 10.71 -17.32 8.21
N ILE A 519 11.54 -16.96 9.19
CA ILE A 519 11.45 -15.74 10.00
C ILE A 519 12.17 -14.53 9.36
N ASN A 520 12.86 -14.70 8.23
CA ASN A 520 13.89 -13.78 7.73
C ASN A 520 13.51 -12.28 7.64
N GLU A 521 12.26 -11.92 7.33
CA GLU A 521 11.85 -10.50 7.26
C GLU A 521 10.74 -10.11 8.24
N SER A 522 9.97 -11.06 8.70
CA SER A 522 8.71 -10.83 9.43
C SER A 522 8.79 -11.12 10.93
N GLY A 523 9.97 -11.38 11.46
CA GLY A 523 10.18 -11.64 12.88
C GLY A 523 10.14 -10.39 13.76
N PHE A 524 10.06 -10.60 15.09
CA PHE A 524 10.20 -9.53 16.07
C PHE A 524 11.54 -8.83 15.95
N PHE A 525 12.60 -9.56 15.64
CA PHE A 525 13.93 -9.00 15.43
C PHE A 525 14.26 -8.97 13.93
N LEU A 526 14.87 -7.89 13.51
CA LEU A 526 15.26 -7.66 12.12
C LEU A 526 16.67 -8.18 11.84
N ASP A 527 16.77 -8.99 10.80
CA ASP A 527 18.08 -9.29 10.21
C ASP A 527 18.66 -8.07 9.48
N PRO A 528 20.00 -8.00 9.34
CA PRO A 528 20.64 -6.98 8.50
C PRO A 528 20.08 -7.00 7.07
N MET A 529 19.87 -5.81 6.46
CA MET A 529 19.26 -5.67 5.11
C MET A 529 19.88 -6.61 4.06
N TRP A 530 21.18 -6.83 4.12
CA TRP A 530 21.90 -7.68 3.15
C TRP A 530 21.69 -9.19 3.33
N LYS A 531 21.03 -9.62 4.41
CA LYS A 531 20.66 -11.03 4.66
C LYS A 531 19.19 -11.32 4.37
N ARG A 532 18.38 -10.29 4.08
CA ARG A 532 16.96 -10.45 3.80
C ARG A 532 16.76 -10.82 2.34
N GLU A 533 16.84 -12.11 2.05
CA GLU A 533 16.82 -12.62 0.68
C GLU A 533 15.44 -13.13 0.25
N LYS A 534 14.61 -13.55 1.20
CA LYS A 534 13.33 -14.21 0.93
C LYS A 534 12.17 -13.40 1.47
N ARG A 535 11.06 -13.42 0.71
CA ARG A 535 9.77 -12.93 1.17
C ARG A 535 9.15 -13.84 2.22
N PRO A 536 8.17 -13.34 3.01
CA PRO A 536 7.48 -14.14 4.01
C PRO A 536 6.79 -15.37 3.39
N ASP A 537 7.10 -16.57 3.89
CA ASP A 537 6.56 -17.84 3.39
C ASP A 537 5.04 -17.94 3.58
N TYR A 538 4.51 -17.38 4.66
CA TYR A 538 3.07 -17.47 4.98
C TYR A 538 2.17 -16.74 3.98
N LEU A 539 2.74 -15.92 3.09
CA LEU A 539 2.02 -15.25 2.01
C LEU A 539 1.91 -16.11 0.75
N ASN A 540 2.65 -17.22 0.65
CA ASN A 540 2.70 -18.08 -0.55
C ASN A 540 2.89 -17.28 -1.84
N THR A 541 3.86 -16.37 -1.85
CA THR A 541 4.11 -15.47 -2.99
C THR A 541 4.62 -16.25 -4.20
N LYS A 542 4.23 -15.83 -5.41
CA LYS A 542 4.68 -16.42 -6.69
C LYS A 542 6.21 -16.38 -6.82
N ARG A 543 6.82 -15.30 -6.37
CA ARG A 543 8.27 -15.08 -6.38
C ARG A 543 8.78 -15.00 -4.94
N GLN A 544 9.40 -16.06 -4.45
CA GLN A 544 9.86 -16.14 -3.06
C GLN A 544 11.11 -15.30 -2.78
N ASN A 545 12.01 -15.16 -3.75
CA ASN A 545 13.23 -14.37 -3.56
C ASN A 545 12.96 -12.88 -3.71
N SER A 546 13.34 -12.08 -2.71
CA SER A 546 13.24 -10.63 -2.69
C SER A 546 14.44 -9.98 -3.36
N GLN A 547 15.64 -10.47 -3.06
CA GLN A 547 16.90 -9.99 -3.61
C GLN A 547 17.85 -11.15 -3.93
N SER A 548 18.94 -10.84 -4.64
CA SER A 548 19.96 -11.84 -4.96
C SER A 548 20.71 -12.28 -3.70
N HIS A 549 21.21 -13.52 -3.71
CA HIS A 549 22.00 -14.09 -2.60
C HIS A 549 23.21 -13.23 -2.18
N ILE A 550 23.75 -12.45 -3.10
CA ILE A 550 24.84 -11.50 -2.84
C ILE A 550 24.37 -10.08 -3.15
N SER A 551 23.65 -9.46 -2.21
CA SER A 551 23.15 -8.10 -2.38
C SER A 551 24.25 -7.03 -2.39
N ARG A 552 25.43 -7.31 -1.79
CA ARG A 552 26.59 -6.42 -1.74
C ARG A 552 27.75 -6.93 -2.59
N THR A 553 27.55 -6.98 -3.91
CA THR A 553 28.55 -7.49 -4.88
C THR A 553 29.88 -6.74 -4.83
N TRP A 554 29.88 -5.44 -4.50
CA TRP A 554 31.09 -4.62 -4.36
C TRP A 554 32.05 -5.11 -3.25
N LYS A 555 31.53 -5.86 -2.27
CA LYS A 555 32.31 -6.36 -1.15
C LYS A 555 33.19 -7.60 -1.51
N TYR A 556 32.86 -8.22 -2.65
CA TYR A 556 33.52 -9.44 -3.13
C TYR A 556 34.34 -9.20 -4.40
N LYS A 557 34.70 -7.94 -4.67
CA LYS A 557 35.66 -7.55 -5.72
C LYS A 557 37.07 -7.61 -5.22
#